data_941860647338ce3a141b2019c8d7a7b3
#
_entry.id   941860647338ce3a141b2019c8d7a7b3
#
_cell.length_a   1.000
_cell.length_b   1.000
_cell.length_c   1.000
_cell.angle_alpha   90.00
_cell.angle_beta   90.00
_cell.angle_gamma   90.00
#
_symmetry.space_group_name_H-M   'P 1'
#
loop_
_entity.id
_entity.type
_entity.pdbx_description
1 polymer ?
#
loop_
_entity_poly.entity_id
_entity_poly.type
_entity_poly.pdbx_seq_one_letter_code
_entity_poly.pdbx_strand_id
1 'polypeptide(L)'
;MTRETIAKIVKASGVSAGELILIHFWGENADKTVANQFAAAVAALGASPVVLQQARSVNREIFAGAKESCFDERYFGLFSKFDAVLDVFACQPIVLGYELEDAQMELYRRYISQLFEKLVTCRRFAQIRIPTEANAAESGL
;
A
#
# COMPACT_ATOMS: atom_id res chain seq x y z
N MET A 1 14.71 -9.03 -2.55
CA MET A 1 14.18 -8.77 -3.91
C MET A 1 15.14 -7.82 -4.63
N THR A 2 15.60 -8.19 -5.81
CA THR A 2 16.56 -7.40 -6.57
C THR A 2 15.88 -6.33 -7.42
N ARG A 3 16.65 -5.31 -7.82
CA ARG A 3 16.15 -4.28 -8.75
C ARG A 3 15.68 -4.89 -10.07
N GLU A 4 16.37 -5.90 -10.56
CA GLU A 4 16.02 -6.59 -11.79
C GLU A 4 14.67 -7.30 -11.68
N THR A 5 14.42 -7.98 -10.57
CA THR A 5 13.14 -8.64 -10.29
C THR A 5 12.01 -7.61 -10.20
N ILE A 6 12.25 -6.49 -9.52
CA ILE A 6 11.27 -5.42 -9.40
C ILE A 6 10.92 -4.84 -10.77
N ALA A 7 11.92 -4.59 -11.60
CA ALA A 7 11.70 -4.08 -12.96
C ALA A 7 10.84 -5.04 -13.79
N LYS A 8 11.06 -6.35 -13.67
CA LYS A 8 10.26 -7.37 -14.34
C LYS A 8 8.81 -7.38 -13.86
N ILE A 9 8.60 -7.27 -12.54
CA ILE A 9 7.26 -7.22 -11.96
C ILE A 9 6.50 -5.99 -12.47
N VAL A 10 7.13 -4.83 -12.44
CA VAL A 10 6.51 -3.58 -12.88
C VAL A 10 6.13 -3.66 -14.35
N LYS A 11 7.02 -4.18 -15.18
CA LYS A 11 6.76 -4.37 -16.62
C LYS A 11 5.61 -5.35 -16.83
N ALA A 12 5.58 -6.46 -16.11
CA ALA A 12 4.51 -7.46 -16.19
C ALA A 12 3.17 -6.92 -15.72
N SER A 13 3.15 -5.91 -14.87
CA SER A 13 1.94 -5.24 -14.39
C SER A 13 1.28 -4.35 -15.45
N GLY A 14 1.89 -4.20 -16.61
CA GLY A 14 1.29 -3.48 -17.73
C GLY A 14 1.41 -1.96 -17.64
N VAL A 15 2.34 -1.44 -16.83
CA VAL A 15 2.57 -0.01 -16.71
C VAL A 15 3.02 0.56 -18.05
N SER A 16 2.40 1.64 -18.49
CA SER A 16 2.67 2.30 -19.76
C SER A 16 3.08 3.75 -19.56
N ALA A 17 3.81 4.29 -20.53
CA ALA A 17 4.23 5.70 -20.51
C ALA A 17 3.01 6.62 -20.39
N GLY A 18 3.16 7.69 -19.61
CA GLY A 18 2.12 8.69 -19.41
C GLY A 18 1.10 8.34 -18.32
N GLU A 19 1.16 7.16 -17.76
CA GLU A 19 0.23 6.77 -16.69
C GLU A 19 0.62 7.32 -15.33
N LEU A 20 -0.37 7.45 -14.43
CA LEU A 20 -0.17 7.79 -13.03
C LEU A 20 -0.33 6.51 -12.20
N ILE A 21 0.73 6.11 -11.50
CA ILE A 21 0.81 4.81 -10.82
C ILE A 21 0.99 5.03 -9.33
N LEU A 22 0.13 4.42 -8.52
CA LEU A 22 0.29 4.39 -7.08
C LEU A 22 1.12 3.19 -6.65
N ILE A 23 2.24 3.46 -5.97
CA ILE A 23 2.96 2.46 -5.21
C ILE A 23 2.42 2.55 -3.78
N HIS A 24 1.52 1.67 -3.43
CA HIS A 24 0.89 1.66 -2.11
C HIS A 24 1.64 0.67 -1.23
N PHE A 25 2.46 1.18 -0.34
CA PHE A 25 3.43 0.38 0.39
C PHE A 25 3.02 0.16 1.84
N TRP A 26 2.90 -1.12 2.22
CA TRP A 26 2.61 -1.54 3.60
C TRP A 26 3.91 -1.99 4.26
N GLY A 27 4.49 -1.12 5.07
CA GLY A 27 5.74 -1.42 5.76
C GLY A 27 6.33 -0.23 6.48
N GLU A 28 7.31 -0.50 7.31
CA GLU A 28 8.06 0.53 8.04
C GLU A 28 9.19 1.10 7.19
N ASN A 29 9.82 2.16 7.68
CA ASN A 29 10.91 2.82 6.97
C ASN A 29 12.08 1.89 6.64
N ALA A 30 12.30 0.85 7.45
CA ALA A 30 13.38 -0.12 7.21
C ALA A 30 13.23 -0.81 5.85
N ASP A 31 12.01 -1.00 5.37
CA ASP A 31 11.72 -1.67 4.09
C ASP A 31 11.41 -0.70 2.95
N LYS A 32 11.45 0.60 3.21
CA LYS A 32 11.02 1.62 2.24
C LYS A 32 11.87 1.66 0.98
N THR A 33 13.12 1.20 1.04
CA THR A 33 14.00 1.13 -0.13
C THR A 33 13.35 0.34 -1.27
N VAL A 34 12.62 -0.73 -0.93
CA VAL A 34 11.91 -1.54 -1.93
C VAL A 34 10.83 -0.71 -2.63
N ALA A 35 10.05 0.05 -1.88
CA ALA A 35 9.03 0.93 -2.45
C ALA A 35 9.65 1.96 -3.40
N ASN A 36 10.78 2.52 -3.02
CA ASN A 36 11.51 3.48 -3.85
C ASN A 36 12.01 2.84 -5.14
N GLN A 37 12.42 1.58 -5.08
CA GLN A 37 12.86 0.83 -6.26
C GLN A 37 11.69 0.54 -7.21
N PHE A 38 10.50 0.25 -6.68
CA PHE A 38 9.28 0.16 -7.51
C PHE A 38 8.99 1.48 -8.21
N ALA A 39 9.08 2.60 -7.49
CA ALA A 39 8.87 3.93 -8.07
C ALA A 39 9.86 4.22 -9.19
N ALA A 40 11.15 3.91 -8.99
CA ALA A 40 12.18 4.09 -10.00
C ALA A 40 11.90 3.24 -11.25
N ALA A 41 11.45 1.99 -11.06
CA ALA A 41 11.12 1.11 -12.18
C ALA A 41 9.91 1.62 -12.98
N VAL A 42 8.91 2.18 -12.30
CA VAL A 42 7.75 2.83 -12.95
C VAL A 42 8.21 4.02 -13.79
N ALA A 43 9.04 4.88 -13.21
CA ALA A 43 9.56 6.07 -13.91
C ALA A 43 10.40 5.68 -15.12
N ALA A 44 11.16 4.59 -15.05
CA ALA A 44 11.95 4.10 -16.17
C ALA A 44 11.11 3.68 -17.38
N LEU A 45 9.82 3.37 -17.17
CA LEU A 45 8.88 3.05 -18.24
C LEU A 45 8.11 4.29 -18.74
N GLY A 46 8.43 5.48 -18.22
CA GLY A 46 7.79 6.72 -18.64
C GLY A 46 6.48 7.05 -17.93
N ALA A 47 6.15 6.33 -16.88
CA ALA A 47 4.98 6.61 -16.05
C ALA A 47 5.36 7.43 -14.82
N SER A 48 4.37 8.06 -14.18
CA SER A 48 4.59 8.89 -12.99
C SER A 48 4.24 8.10 -11.72
N PRO A 49 5.22 7.80 -10.86
CA PRO A 49 4.95 7.11 -9.62
C PRO A 49 4.55 8.06 -8.49
N VAL A 50 3.64 7.60 -7.64
CA VAL A 50 3.35 8.22 -6.35
C VAL A 50 3.52 7.13 -5.30
N VAL A 51 4.31 7.39 -4.27
CA VAL A 51 4.50 6.43 -3.16
C VAL A 51 3.67 6.90 -1.98
N LEU A 52 2.76 6.03 -1.52
CA LEU A 52 2.00 6.23 -0.29
C LEU A 52 2.33 5.10 0.66
N GLN A 53 2.88 5.43 1.81
CA GLN A 53 3.30 4.45 2.80
C GLN A 53 2.24 4.27 3.89
N GLN A 54 1.93 3.02 4.19
CA GLN A 54 1.11 2.60 5.31
C GLN A 54 2.02 1.92 6.33
N ALA A 55 2.57 2.69 7.26
CA ALA A 55 3.40 2.15 8.33
C ALA A 55 2.52 1.82 9.54
N ARG A 56 2.68 0.62 10.11
CA ARG A 56 1.92 0.22 11.31
C ARG A 56 2.14 1.18 12.47
N SER A 57 3.37 1.63 12.67
CA SER A 57 3.70 2.57 13.74
C SER A 57 2.94 3.90 13.59
N VAL A 58 2.84 4.40 12.37
CA VAL A 58 2.11 5.64 12.08
C VAL A 58 0.61 5.41 12.17
N ASN A 59 0.11 4.32 11.64
CA ASN A 59 -1.32 4.00 11.70
C ASN A 59 -1.79 3.83 13.14
N ARG A 60 -0.96 3.27 14.01
CA ARG A 60 -1.27 3.20 15.45
C ARG A 60 -1.54 4.59 16.03
N GLU A 61 -0.66 5.55 15.75
CA GLU A 61 -0.81 6.92 16.23
C GLU A 61 -2.07 7.58 15.65
N ILE A 62 -2.28 7.41 14.34
CA ILE A 62 -3.43 8.00 13.66
C ILE A 62 -4.73 7.47 14.26
N PHE A 63 -4.87 6.15 14.34
CA PHE A 63 -6.14 5.55 14.76
C PHE A 63 -6.37 5.59 16.26
N ALA A 64 -5.33 5.79 17.08
CA ALA A 64 -5.51 6.04 18.50
C ALA A 64 -6.33 7.31 18.76
N GLY A 65 -6.20 8.32 17.90
CA GLY A 65 -6.93 9.57 18.03
C GLY A 65 -7.97 9.84 16.96
N ALA A 66 -8.18 8.94 16.01
CA ALA A 66 -9.07 9.18 14.89
C ALA A 66 -10.53 9.30 15.34
N LYS A 67 -11.29 10.13 14.62
CA LYS A 67 -12.72 10.31 14.80
C LYS A 67 -13.47 9.65 13.66
N GLU A 68 -14.76 9.44 13.83
CA GLU A 68 -15.60 8.85 12.79
C GLU A 68 -15.65 9.68 11.50
N SER A 69 -15.41 10.99 11.60
CA SER A 69 -15.36 11.89 10.45
C SER A 69 -14.09 11.78 9.62
N CYS A 70 -13.06 11.07 10.13
CA CYS A 70 -11.81 10.86 9.40
C CYS A 70 -12.04 9.86 8.26
N PHE A 71 -11.27 10.02 7.19
CA PHE A 71 -11.28 9.10 6.04
C PHE A 71 -12.65 9.00 5.38
N ASP A 72 -13.12 10.14 4.92
CA ASP A 72 -14.39 10.30 4.23
C ASP A 72 -14.26 10.02 2.71
N GLU A 73 -15.32 10.30 1.96
CA GLU A 73 -15.35 10.12 0.50
C GLU A 73 -14.23 10.89 -0.21
N ARG A 74 -13.85 12.04 0.32
CA ARG A 74 -12.79 12.86 -0.29
C ARG A 74 -11.43 12.18 -0.19
N TYR A 75 -11.14 11.57 0.98
CA TYR A 75 -9.92 10.78 1.16
C TYR A 75 -9.89 9.61 0.19
N PHE A 76 -10.94 8.79 0.16
CA PHE A 76 -10.99 7.61 -0.70
C PHE A 76 -11.06 7.98 -2.19
N GLY A 77 -11.60 9.17 -2.50
CA GLY A 77 -11.64 9.68 -3.86
C GLY A 77 -10.26 9.92 -4.48
N LEU A 78 -9.21 10.09 -3.65
CA LEU A 78 -7.84 10.23 -4.14
C LEU A 78 -7.42 9.01 -4.98
N PHE A 79 -7.88 7.84 -4.59
CA PHE A 79 -7.46 6.58 -5.23
C PHE A 79 -8.04 6.40 -6.62
N SER A 80 -9.10 7.14 -6.98
CA SER A 80 -9.68 7.10 -8.32
C SER A 80 -8.86 7.81 -9.37
N LYS A 81 -7.83 8.55 -8.98
CA LYS A 81 -6.97 9.30 -9.90
C LYS A 81 -5.90 8.43 -10.56
N PHE A 82 -5.64 7.26 -10.03
CA PHE A 82 -4.56 6.41 -10.52
C PHE A 82 -5.02 5.49 -11.64
N ASP A 83 -4.17 5.31 -12.63
CA ASP A 83 -4.40 4.34 -13.71
C ASP A 83 -4.16 2.92 -13.25
N ALA A 84 -3.23 2.75 -12.31
CA ALA A 84 -2.94 1.44 -11.71
C ALA A 84 -2.42 1.61 -10.29
N VAL A 85 -2.63 0.56 -9.49
CA VAL A 85 -2.10 0.47 -8.12
C VAL A 85 -1.22 -0.76 -8.03
N LEU A 86 0.01 -0.56 -7.57
CA LEU A 86 0.90 -1.64 -7.16
C LEU A 86 0.90 -1.66 -5.64
N ASP A 87 0.24 -2.65 -5.07
CA ASP A 87 0.05 -2.76 -3.63
C ASP A 87 1.14 -3.69 -3.08
N VAL A 88 2.17 -3.08 -2.48
CA VAL A 88 3.40 -3.76 -2.10
C VAL A 88 3.41 -4.02 -0.60
N PHE A 89 3.44 -5.28 -0.21
CA PHE A 89 3.33 -5.69 1.19
C PHE A 89 4.67 -6.16 1.75
N ALA A 90 5.21 -5.41 2.71
CA ALA A 90 6.26 -5.89 3.59
C ALA A 90 5.68 -6.56 4.85
N CYS A 91 4.39 -6.35 5.11
CA CYS A 91 3.64 -6.93 6.22
C CYS A 91 2.16 -7.02 5.85
N GLN A 92 1.37 -7.73 6.65
CA GLN A 92 -0.07 -7.85 6.43
C GLN A 92 -0.79 -6.56 6.83
N PRO A 93 -1.66 -6.02 5.96
CA PRO A 93 -2.34 -4.73 6.20
C PRO A 93 -3.29 -4.73 7.39
N ILE A 94 -3.99 -5.84 7.62
CA ILE A 94 -5.00 -5.93 8.67
C ILE A 94 -4.41 -6.13 10.06
N VAL A 95 -3.12 -6.47 10.13
CA VAL A 95 -2.43 -6.67 11.41
C VAL A 95 -1.78 -5.35 11.82
N LEU A 96 -2.20 -4.78 12.95
CA LEU A 96 -1.68 -3.49 13.40
C LEU A 96 -0.48 -3.60 14.33
N GLY A 97 -0.17 -4.82 14.80
CA GLY A 97 0.97 -5.09 15.64
C GLY A 97 0.71 -4.91 17.14
N TYR A 98 -0.41 -4.28 17.51
CA TYR A 98 -0.88 -4.19 18.88
C TYR A 98 -2.34 -3.78 18.90
N GLU A 99 -2.98 -3.88 20.06
CA GLU A 99 -4.39 -3.58 20.22
C GLU A 99 -4.63 -2.10 20.50
N LEU A 100 -5.58 -1.54 19.80
CA LEU A 100 -6.22 -0.27 20.12
C LEU A 100 -7.46 -0.56 20.96
N GLU A 101 -8.05 0.49 21.53
CA GLU A 101 -9.36 0.35 22.17
C GLU A 101 -10.39 -0.08 21.13
N ASP A 102 -11.44 -0.78 21.57
CA ASP A 102 -12.42 -1.41 20.68
C ASP A 102 -13.01 -0.46 19.64
N ALA A 103 -13.39 0.76 20.05
CA ALA A 103 -13.95 1.75 19.14
C ALA A 103 -12.92 2.17 18.06
N GLN A 104 -11.67 2.30 18.44
CA GLN A 104 -10.59 2.69 17.54
C GLN A 104 -10.21 1.55 16.60
N MET A 105 -10.22 0.31 17.08
CA MET A 105 -10.01 -0.86 16.22
C MET A 105 -11.11 -1.00 15.18
N GLU A 106 -12.35 -0.68 15.54
CA GLU A 106 -13.46 -0.70 14.60
C GLU A 106 -13.28 0.34 13.51
N LEU A 107 -12.82 1.54 13.85
CA LEU A 107 -12.48 2.58 12.87
C LEU A 107 -11.38 2.10 11.92
N TYR A 108 -10.36 1.44 12.45
CA TYR A 108 -9.26 0.91 11.63
C TYR A 108 -9.75 -0.19 10.68
N ARG A 109 -10.56 -1.13 11.16
CA ARG A 109 -11.13 -2.20 10.31
C ARG A 109 -11.98 -1.63 9.19
N ARG A 110 -12.82 -0.64 9.52
CA ARG A 110 -13.64 0.05 8.53
C ARG A 110 -12.78 0.77 7.49
N TYR A 111 -11.73 1.45 7.94
CA TYR A 111 -10.78 2.10 7.05
C TYR A 111 -10.15 1.10 6.08
N ILE A 112 -9.63 0.00 6.58
CA ILE A 112 -9.00 -1.04 5.75
C ILE A 112 -9.98 -1.59 4.73
N SER A 113 -11.20 -1.90 5.15
CA SER A 113 -12.25 -2.42 4.27
C SER A 113 -12.57 -1.44 3.13
N GLN A 114 -12.79 -0.18 3.46
CA GLN A 114 -13.11 0.85 2.48
C GLN A 114 -11.93 1.16 1.55
N LEU A 115 -10.72 1.14 2.10
CA LEU A 115 -9.51 1.36 1.32
C LEU A 115 -9.35 0.28 0.25
N PHE A 116 -9.42 -1.00 0.63
CA PHE A 116 -9.28 -2.09 -0.34
C PHE A 116 -10.42 -2.12 -1.35
N GLU A 117 -11.62 -1.77 -0.96
CA GLU A 117 -12.74 -1.63 -1.88
C GLU A 117 -12.41 -0.62 -2.99
N LYS A 118 -11.77 0.50 -2.65
CA LYS A 118 -11.35 1.50 -3.63
C LYS A 118 -10.15 1.05 -4.47
N LEU A 119 -9.17 0.44 -3.84
CA LEU A 119 -7.97 -0.02 -4.55
C LEU A 119 -8.30 -1.06 -5.62
N VAL A 120 -9.15 -2.04 -5.31
CA VAL A 120 -9.49 -3.12 -6.25
C VAL A 120 -10.39 -2.63 -7.40
N THR A 121 -11.04 -1.49 -7.26
CA THR A 121 -11.82 -0.89 -8.34
C THR A 121 -10.97 -0.09 -9.32
N CYS A 122 -9.70 0.11 -9.01
CA CYS A 122 -8.77 0.73 -9.93
C CYS A 122 -8.65 -0.12 -11.20
N ARG A 123 -8.45 0.55 -12.35
CA ARG A 123 -8.40 -0.10 -13.66
C ARG A 123 -7.44 -1.28 -13.69
N ARG A 124 -6.29 -1.17 -13.03
CA ARG A 124 -5.35 -2.27 -12.82
C ARG A 124 -4.88 -2.25 -11.38
N PHE A 125 -4.88 -3.42 -10.78
CA PHE A 125 -4.49 -3.57 -9.37
C PHE A 125 -3.67 -4.85 -9.25
N ALA A 126 -2.47 -4.73 -8.69
CA ALA A 126 -1.59 -5.87 -8.45
C ALA A 126 -1.10 -5.85 -7.03
N GLN A 127 -1.16 -6.99 -6.35
CA GLN A 127 -0.61 -7.16 -5.02
C GLN A 127 0.73 -7.89 -5.12
N ILE A 128 1.75 -7.33 -4.48
CA ILE A 128 3.10 -7.88 -4.48
C ILE A 128 3.54 -8.05 -3.03
N ARG A 129 3.80 -9.28 -2.62
CA ARG A 129 4.38 -9.56 -1.32
C ARG A 129 5.89 -9.64 -1.45
N ILE A 130 6.59 -8.86 -0.63
CA ILE A 130 8.05 -8.95 -0.61
C ILE A 130 8.49 -9.91 0.49
N PRO A 131 9.64 -10.61 0.31
CA PRO A 131 10.11 -11.59 1.28
C PRO A 131 10.70 -10.89 2.52
N THR A 132 9.88 -10.78 3.58
CA THR A 132 10.27 -10.23 4.88
C THR A 132 9.95 -11.21 5.98
N GLU A 133 10.59 -11.03 7.14
CA GLU A 133 10.30 -11.82 8.33
C GLU A 133 8.84 -11.67 8.76
N ALA A 134 8.31 -10.43 8.67
CA ALA A 134 6.93 -10.16 9.03
C ALA A 134 5.97 -10.94 8.13
N ASN A 135 6.18 -10.93 6.81
CA ASN A 135 5.34 -11.69 5.89
C ASN A 135 5.41 -13.19 6.15
N ALA A 136 6.60 -13.72 6.41
CA ALA A 136 6.77 -15.13 6.71
C ALA A 136 6.02 -15.53 8.00
N ALA A 137 6.19 -14.77 9.06
CA ALA A 137 5.55 -15.04 10.35
C ALA A 137 4.02 -14.93 10.26
N GLU A 138 3.52 -13.90 9.59
CA GLU A 138 2.07 -13.62 9.50
C GLU A 138 1.36 -14.51 8.50
N SER A 139 2.10 -15.17 7.62
CA SER A 139 1.55 -16.14 6.66
C SER A 139 1.55 -17.56 7.21
N GLY A 140 2.06 -17.78 8.42
CA GLY A 140 2.14 -19.10 9.04
C GLY A 140 3.25 -19.99 8.48
N LEU A 141 4.23 -19.38 7.84
CA LEU A 141 5.37 -20.11 7.26
C LEU A 141 6.55 -20.19 8.23
#